data_cbe628895a81746cc46fd5cc82d564b7
#
_entry.id   cbe628895a81746cc46fd5cc82d564b7
#
_cell.length_a   1.000
_cell.length_b   1.000
_cell.length_c   1.000
_cell.angle_alpha   90.00
_cell.angle_beta   90.00
_cell.angle_gamma   90.00
#
_symmetry.space_group_name_H-M   'P 1'
#
loop_
_entity.id
_entity.type
_entity.pdbx_description
1 polymer ?
#
loop_
_entity_poly.entity_id
_entity_poly.type
_entity_poly.pdbx_seq_one_letter_code
_entity_poly.pdbx_strand_id
1 'polypeptide(L)'
;DISDSLYFEPLTVDDVMEIINKEQPAGVIAQFGGQTAINLAGPLAERGVKILGTSVDSIDMAEDRERFDELLAKLGIPRPVGALVTSDEEAQEAAKKLKYPLIVRPSYVLGGRAMEIVYNDKELDVYMKEAVVASKEHPVLIDRYMVGMEVEVDAISDGTDVCIPGIMEQIERAGVHSGDSMAVYPAQHLSQELIDQIVDYTRRIAVGLLSLIHISEP
;
A
#
# COMPACT_ATOMS: atom_id res chain seq x y z
N ASP A 1 1.56 -13.95 25.61
CA ASP A 1 2.03 -15.21 26.23
C ASP A 1 3.22 -15.87 25.53
N ILE A 2 3.77 -15.24 24.48
CA ILE A 2 4.94 -15.75 23.74
C ILE A 2 6.13 -14.80 23.80
N SER A 3 5.98 -13.57 24.29
CA SER A 3 7.08 -12.64 24.47
C SER A 3 7.74 -12.85 25.83
N ASP A 4 9.08 -12.76 25.90
CA ASP A 4 9.83 -12.79 27.14
C ASP A 4 9.56 -11.57 28.01
N SER A 5 9.38 -10.41 27.36
CA SER A 5 9.01 -9.15 28.01
C SER A 5 7.91 -8.44 27.21
N LEU A 6 6.91 -7.92 27.88
CA LEU A 6 5.80 -7.16 27.28
C LEU A 6 5.78 -5.75 27.88
N TYR A 7 5.77 -4.75 27.01
CA TYR A 7 5.75 -3.34 27.37
C TYR A 7 4.45 -2.70 26.89
N PHE A 8 3.82 -1.92 27.76
CA PHE A 8 2.60 -1.16 27.48
C PHE A 8 2.94 0.33 27.50
N GLU A 9 3.63 0.77 26.46
CA GLU A 9 4.08 2.14 26.31
C GLU A 9 3.52 2.76 25.02
N PRO A 10 3.45 4.08 24.93
CA PRO A 10 3.10 4.75 23.68
C PRO A 10 4.07 4.34 22.56
N LEU A 11 3.54 4.16 21.35
CA LEU A 11 4.35 3.88 20.17
C LEU A 11 4.94 5.18 19.61
N THR A 12 5.73 5.86 20.43
CA THR A 12 6.56 6.99 20.03
C THR A 12 8.02 6.56 19.88
N VAL A 13 8.79 7.31 19.11
CA VAL A 13 10.20 6.99 18.88
C VAL A 13 10.98 6.99 20.19
N ASP A 14 10.70 7.93 21.08
CA ASP A 14 11.43 8.11 22.35
C ASP A 14 11.11 6.97 23.31
N ASP A 15 9.84 6.60 23.50
CA ASP A 15 9.45 5.48 24.36
C ASP A 15 10.02 4.15 23.85
N VAL A 16 10.00 3.92 22.55
CA VAL A 16 10.58 2.71 21.95
C VAL A 16 12.10 2.69 22.09
N MET A 17 12.80 3.83 21.98
CA MET A 17 14.22 3.93 22.21
C MET A 17 14.61 3.61 23.67
N GLU A 18 13.81 4.01 24.66
CA GLU A 18 14.02 3.65 26.06
C GLU A 18 13.99 2.12 26.25
N ILE A 19 13.02 1.45 25.62
CA ILE A 19 12.93 -0.02 25.65
C ILE A 19 14.13 -0.66 24.96
N ILE A 20 14.51 -0.15 23.78
CA ILE A 20 15.68 -0.65 23.04
C ILE A 20 16.97 -0.49 23.87
N ASN A 21 17.14 0.66 24.51
CA ASN A 21 18.29 0.93 25.36
C ASN A 21 18.34 0.01 26.60
N LYS A 22 17.19 -0.38 27.11
CA LYS A 22 17.08 -1.28 28.24
C LYS A 22 17.36 -2.74 27.85
N GLU A 23 16.68 -3.21 26.79
CA GLU A 23 16.69 -4.63 26.40
C GLU A 23 17.84 -5.00 25.46
N GLN A 24 18.46 -4.00 24.79
CA GLN A 24 19.58 -4.20 23.85
C GLN A 24 19.29 -5.29 22.80
N PRO A 25 18.14 -5.25 22.09
CA PRO A 25 17.81 -6.26 21.10
C PRO A 25 18.77 -6.20 19.90
N ALA A 26 18.85 -7.30 19.15
CA ALA A 26 19.63 -7.36 17.91
C ALA A 26 19.07 -6.45 16.79
N GLY A 27 17.81 -6.05 16.90
CA GLY A 27 17.10 -5.14 15.99
C GLY A 27 15.62 -5.15 16.26
N VAL A 28 14.87 -4.42 15.45
CA VAL A 28 13.41 -4.22 15.57
C VAL A 28 12.69 -4.70 14.32
N ILE A 29 11.60 -5.43 14.47
CA ILE A 29 10.67 -5.76 13.41
C ILE A 29 9.47 -4.82 13.54
N ALA A 30 9.22 -3.98 12.53
CA ALA A 30 8.15 -2.99 12.52
C ALA A 30 6.92 -3.43 11.69
N GLN A 31 7.06 -4.40 10.79
CA GLN A 31 6.04 -4.75 9.79
C GLN A 31 4.74 -5.31 10.39
N PHE A 32 4.80 -5.97 11.54
CA PHE A 32 3.65 -6.64 12.14
C PHE A 32 2.78 -5.76 13.04
N GLY A 33 3.12 -4.47 13.17
CA GLY A 33 2.42 -3.54 14.07
C GLY A 33 1.50 -2.54 13.36
N GLY A 34 1.16 -2.78 12.09
CA GLY A 34 0.38 -1.86 11.26
C GLY A 34 1.10 -0.53 11.00
N GLN A 35 0.37 0.46 10.47
CA GLN A 35 0.94 1.74 10.03
C GLN A 35 1.68 2.49 11.15
N THR A 36 1.18 2.42 12.38
CA THR A 36 1.81 3.09 13.53
C THR A 36 3.23 2.56 13.78
N ALA A 37 3.43 1.25 13.71
CA ALA A 37 4.75 0.65 13.89
C ALA A 37 5.65 0.85 12.65
N ILE A 38 5.10 0.76 11.45
CA ILE A 38 5.82 1.00 10.20
C ILE A 38 6.38 2.43 10.17
N ASN A 39 5.61 3.42 10.61
CA ASN A 39 6.04 4.83 10.68
C ASN A 39 7.22 5.06 11.65
N LEU A 40 7.50 4.13 12.55
CA LEU A 40 8.67 4.21 13.44
C LEU A 40 9.96 3.70 12.79
N ALA A 41 9.88 2.92 11.72
CA ALA A 41 11.05 2.27 11.12
C ALA A 41 12.13 3.27 10.68
N GLY A 42 11.77 4.29 9.91
CA GLY A 42 12.68 5.36 9.49
C GLY A 42 13.33 6.10 10.65
N PRO A 43 12.55 6.74 11.55
CA PRO A 43 13.09 7.46 12.70
C PRO A 43 13.94 6.62 13.66
N LEU A 44 13.67 5.33 13.81
CA LEU A 44 14.49 4.41 14.59
C LEU A 44 15.82 4.10 13.87
N ALA A 45 15.76 3.86 12.56
CA ALA A 45 16.97 3.64 11.77
C ALA A 45 17.90 4.85 11.76
N GLU A 46 17.37 6.09 11.68
CA GLU A 46 18.13 7.34 11.82
C GLU A 46 18.85 7.44 13.16
N ARG A 47 18.33 6.80 14.22
CA ARG A 47 18.96 6.71 15.54
C ARG A 47 19.91 5.50 15.70
N GLY A 48 20.21 4.82 14.60
CA GLY A 48 21.14 3.69 14.57
C GLY A 48 20.55 2.34 14.97
N VAL A 49 19.23 2.24 15.04
CA VAL A 49 18.55 0.98 15.33
C VAL A 49 18.47 0.14 14.06
N LYS A 50 18.89 -1.12 14.13
CA LYS A 50 18.77 -2.05 13.01
C LYS A 50 17.32 -2.48 12.82
N ILE A 51 16.76 -2.21 11.65
CA ILE A 51 15.45 -2.73 11.26
C ILE A 51 15.64 -4.12 10.64
N LEU A 52 14.95 -5.11 11.20
CA LEU A 52 14.97 -6.51 10.76
C LEU A 52 13.79 -6.80 9.83
N GLY A 53 13.97 -7.72 8.91
CA GLY A 53 12.99 -8.05 7.87
C GLY A 53 13.12 -7.10 6.68
N THR A 54 12.04 -6.42 6.31
CA THR A 54 12.04 -5.47 5.20
C THR A 54 12.80 -4.21 5.58
N SER A 55 13.70 -3.74 4.71
CA SER A 55 14.48 -2.51 4.95
C SER A 55 13.58 -1.26 4.93
N VAL A 56 14.06 -0.17 5.55
CA VAL A 56 13.35 1.11 5.52
C VAL A 56 13.13 1.59 4.09
N ASP A 57 14.13 1.49 3.21
CA ASP A 57 13.99 1.91 1.81
C ASP A 57 12.96 1.09 1.03
N SER A 58 12.87 -0.22 1.30
CA SER A 58 11.84 -1.07 0.69
C SER A 58 10.44 -0.79 1.24
N ILE A 59 10.34 -0.43 2.52
CA ILE A 59 9.10 0.03 3.13
C ILE A 59 8.66 1.34 2.46
N ASP A 60 9.55 2.32 2.38
CA ASP A 60 9.28 3.61 1.75
C ASP A 60 8.91 3.45 0.27
N MET A 61 9.58 2.53 -0.44
CA MET A 61 9.24 2.23 -1.84
C MET A 61 7.84 1.64 -1.99
N ALA A 62 7.41 0.80 -1.06
CA ALA A 62 6.07 0.21 -1.09
C ALA A 62 4.98 1.22 -0.70
N GLU A 63 5.29 2.17 0.19
CA GLU A 63 4.37 3.21 0.65
C GLU A 63 4.30 4.41 -0.31
N ASP A 64 5.40 4.74 -0.99
CA ASP A 64 5.45 5.81 -1.97
C ASP A 64 4.86 5.35 -3.31
N ARG A 65 3.73 5.96 -3.69
CA ARG A 65 3.00 5.58 -4.90
C ARG A 65 3.85 5.70 -6.17
N GLU A 66 4.64 6.75 -6.30
CA GLU A 66 5.42 7.01 -7.51
C GLU A 66 6.54 5.99 -7.66
N ARG A 67 7.26 5.73 -6.57
CA ARG A 67 8.31 4.70 -6.52
C ARG A 67 7.74 3.30 -6.77
N PHE A 68 6.58 2.99 -6.19
CA PHE A 68 5.93 1.69 -6.39
C PHE A 68 5.41 1.54 -7.82
N ASP A 69 4.84 2.59 -8.39
CA ASP A 69 4.41 2.61 -9.79
C ASP A 69 5.57 2.38 -10.76
N GLU A 70 6.74 2.98 -10.50
CA GLU A 70 7.97 2.74 -11.28
C GLU A 70 8.44 1.29 -11.16
N LEU A 71 8.39 0.71 -9.95
CA LEU A 71 8.71 -0.70 -9.73
C LEU A 71 7.79 -1.61 -10.54
N LEU A 72 6.47 -1.42 -10.47
CA LEU A 72 5.50 -2.21 -11.22
C LEU A 72 5.72 -2.09 -12.73
N ALA A 73 6.00 -0.89 -13.22
CA ALA A 73 6.31 -0.66 -14.63
C ALA A 73 7.59 -1.41 -15.06
N LYS A 74 8.64 -1.37 -14.25
CA LYS A 74 9.90 -2.10 -14.47
C LYS A 74 9.69 -3.61 -14.51
N LEU A 75 8.80 -4.11 -13.64
CA LEU A 75 8.45 -5.52 -13.57
C LEU A 75 7.42 -5.93 -14.64
N GLY A 76 6.86 -4.99 -15.42
CA GLY A 76 5.83 -5.27 -16.41
C GLY A 76 4.53 -5.79 -15.79
N ILE A 77 4.21 -5.35 -14.58
CA ILE A 77 2.98 -5.72 -13.86
C ILE A 77 1.93 -4.63 -14.12
N PRO A 78 0.74 -4.99 -14.62
CA PRO A 78 -0.31 -4.01 -14.87
C PRO A 78 -0.83 -3.43 -13.56
N ARG A 79 -1.19 -2.16 -13.58
CA ARG A 79 -1.82 -1.44 -12.48
C ARG A 79 -2.97 -0.58 -12.98
N PRO A 80 -3.90 -0.18 -12.10
CA PRO A 80 -4.89 0.82 -12.47
C PRO A 80 -4.21 2.10 -12.95
N VAL A 81 -4.71 2.66 -14.04
CA VAL A 81 -4.22 3.94 -14.55
C VAL A 81 -4.90 5.04 -13.77
N GLY A 82 -4.11 5.97 -13.24
CA GLY A 82 -4.59 7.10 -12.47
C GLY A 82 -3.77 8.35 -12.72
N ALA A 83 -4.23 9.46 -12.16
CA ALA A 83 -3.59 10.76 -12.21
C ALA A 83 -3.72 11.48 -10.87
N LEU A 84 -2.67 12.23 -10.50
CA LEU A 84 -2.72 13.23 -9.45
C LEU A 84 -3.02 14.57 -10.11
N VAL A 85 -4.03 15.27 -9.63
CA VAL A 85 -4.49 16.55 -10.18
C VAL A 85 -4.61 17.60 -9.08
N THR A 86 -4.31 18.83 -9.43
CA THR A 86 -4.34 19.97 -8.52
C THR A 86 -5.33 21.05 -8.97
N SER A 87 -5.90 20.89 -10.16
CA SER A 87 -6.86 21.84 -10.74
C SER A 87 -8.01 21.11 -11.47
N ASP A 88 -9.09 21.87 -11.69
CA ASP A 88 -10.24 21.38 -12.43
C ASP A 88 -9.88 21.05 -13.89
N GLU A 89 -9.00 21.82 -14.52
CA GLU A 89 -8.52 21.62 -15.88
C GLU A 89 -7.76 20.30 -16.00
N GLU A 90 -6.83 20.04 -15.06
CA GLU A 90 -6.08 18.81 -14.98
C GLU A 90 -7.02 17.59 -14.77
N ALA A 91 -8.04 17.76 -13.91
CA ALA A 91 -9.04 16.71 -13.67
C ALA A 91 -9.82 16.36 -14.93
N GLN A 92 -10.26 17.36 -15.71
CA GLN A 92 -10.95 17.15 -16.97
C GLN A 92 -10.06 16.50 -18.03
N GLU A 93 -8.79 16.84 -18.10
CA GLU A 93 -7.85 16.19 -19.00
C GLU A 93 -7.58 14.74 -18.59
N ALA A 94 -7.43 14.48 -17.29
CA ALA A 94 -7.28 13.13 -16.76
C ALA A 94 -8.54 12.28 -17.10
N ALA A 95 -9.73 12.81 -16.88
CA ALA A 95 -10.98 12.12 -17.19
C ALA A 95 -11.10 11.71 -18.67
N LYS A 96 -10.69 12.56 -19.60
CA LYS A 96 -10.67 12.24 -21.05
C LYS A 96 -9.75 11.05 -21.36
N LYS A 97 -8.62 10.95 -20.66
CA LYS A 97 -7.64 9.86 -20.86
C LYS A 97 -8.08 8.56 -20.19
N LEU A 98 -8.56 8.65 -18.96
CA LEU A 98 -8.91 7.51 -18.12
C LEU A 98 -10.25 6.90 -18.48
N LYS A 99 -11.21 7.69 -18.96
CA LYS A 99 -12.60 7.36 -19.27
C LYS A 99 -13.41 6.96 -18.03
N TYR A 100 -14.66 7.38 -18.00
CA TYR A 100 -15.61 7.04 -16.94
C TYR A 100 -15.99 5.55 -16.91
N PRO A 101 -16.38 5.00 -15.75
CA PRO A 101 -16.42 5.66 -14.44
C PRO A 101 -15.04 5.82 -13.82
N LEU A 102 -14.89 6.87 -13.01
CA LEU A 102 -13.66 7.19 -12.28
C LEU A 102 -13.91 7.14 -10.78
N ILE A 103 -12.88 6.77 -10.03
CA ILE A 103 -12.87 6.92 -8.58
C ILE A 103 -11.98 8.11 -8.24
N VAL A 104 -12.51 9.02 -7.43
CA VAL A 104 -11.84 10.26 -7.04
C VAL A 104 -11.71 10.32 -5.53
N ARG A 105 -10.54 10.74 -5.04
CA ARG A 105 -10.26 10.84 -3.61
C ARG A 105 -9.18 11.89 -3.33
N PRO A 106 -9.23 12.60 -2.21
CA PRO A 106 -8.12 13.43 -1.76
C PRO A 106 -6.91 12.55 -1.41
N SER A 107 -5.68 13.02 -1.64
CA SER A 107 -4.46 12.25 -1.39
C SER A 107 -4.21 11.93 0.08
N TYR A 108 -4.83 12.65 1.00
CA TYR A 108 -4.56 12.58 2.44
C TYR A 108 -5.81 12.26 3.29
N VAL A 109 -6.67 11.36 2.84
CA VAL A 109 -7.82 10.94 3.66
C VAL A 109 -7.67 9.48 4.05
N LEU A 110 -7.58 9.24 5.35
CA LEU A 110 -7.60 7.90 5.93
C LEU A 110 -9.05 7.33 5.91
N GLY A 111 -9.18 6.07 5.48
CA GLY A 111 -10.40 5.30 5.67
C GLY A 111 -11.55 5.59 4.71
N GLY A 112 -11.27 5.91 3.44
CA GLY A 112 -12.32 6.01 2.40
C GLY A 112 -13.28 7.20 2.54
N ARG A 113 -13.08 8.09 3.50
CA ARG A 113 -13.85 9.34 3.61
C ARG A 113 -13.56 10.23 2.41
N ALA A 114 -14.61 10.81 1.86
CA ALA A 114 -14.56 11.66 0.66
C ALA A 114 -14.04 10.95 -0.61
N MET A 115 -14.12 9.62 -0.69
CA MET A 115 -13.91 8.88 -1.91
C MET A 115 -15.25 8.73 -2.62
N GLU A 116 -15.31 9.07 -3.91
CA GLU A 116 -16.54 9.03 -4.70
C GLU A 116 -16.29 8.42 -6.08
N ILE A 117 -17.31 7.73 -6.60
CA ILE A 117 -17.31 7.23 -7.97
C ILE A 117 -18.11 8.21 -8.82
N VAL A 118 -17.46 8.80 -9.82
CA VAL A 118 -18.06 9.75 -10.74
C VAL A 118 -18.23 9.13 -12.13
N TYR A 119 -19.35 9.42 -12.76
CA TYR A 119 -19.75 8.80 -14.03
C TYR A 119 -19.74 9.77 -15.21
N ASN A 120 -19.54 11.07 -14.98
CA ASN A 120 -19.52 12.10 -16.00
C ASN A 120 -18.82 13.37 -15.51
N ASP A 121 -18.56 14.29 -16.47
CA ASP A 121 -17.86 15.55 -16.19
C ASP A 121 -18.55 16.42 -15.14
N LYS A 122 -19.89 16.42 -15.08
CA LYS A 122 -20.63 17.23 -14.11
C LYS A 122 -20.43 16.75 -12.67
N GLU A 123 -20.44 15.45 -12.47
CA GLU A 123 -20.15 14.86 -11.14
C GLU A 123 -18.72 15.12 -10.73
N LEU A 124 -17.77 15.01 -11.66
CA LEU A 124 -16.37 15.32 -11.43
C LEU A 124 -16.19 16.80 -11.02
N ASP A 125 -16.83 17.74 -11.73
CA ASP A 125 -16.77 19.18 -11.42
C ASP A 125 -17.34 19.50 -10.04
N VAL A 126 -18.43 18.84 -9.63
CA VAL A 126 -19.01 19.00 -8.28
C VAL A 126 -18.03 18.51 -7.22
N TYR A 127 -17.48 17.31 -7.41
CA TYR A 127 -16.51 16.71 -6.49
C TYR A 127 -15.26 17.59 -6.35
N MET A 128 -14.68 18.03 -7.47
CA MET A 128 -13.46 18.85 -7.44
C MET A 128 -13.67 20.15 -6.67
N LYS A 129 -14.81 20.83 -6.85
CA LYS A 129 -15.13 22.05 -6.09
C LYS A 129 -15.19 21.80 -4.58
N GLU A 130 -15.75 20.69 -4.16
CA GLU A 130 -15.83 20.29 -2.74
C GLU A 130 -14.46 19.87 -2.20
N ALA A 131 -13.73 19.06 -2.95
CA ALA A 131 -12.41 18.56 -2.57
C ALA A 131 -11.35 19.66 -2.49
N VAL A 132 -11.32 20.57 -3.47
CA VAL A 132 -10.39 21.73 -3.50
C VAL A 132 -10.69 22.72 -2.37
N VAL A 133 -11.96 22.89 -1.99
CA VAL A 133 -12.32 23.73 -0.84
C VAL A 133 -11.87 23.08 0.48
N ALA A 134 -11.96 21.76 0.57
CA ALA A 134 -11.58 21.03 1.77
C ALA A 134 -10.05 20.94 1.95
N SER A 135 -9.28 20.98 0.87
CA SER A 135 -7.83 20.80 0.90
C SER A 135 -7.12 21.59 -0.19
N LYS A 136 -6.91 22.89 0.05
CA LYS A 136 -6.27 23.80 -0.91
C LYS A 136 -4.80 23.47 -1.25
N GLU A 137 -4.17 22.61 -0.48
CA GLU A 137 -2.73 22.30 -0.60
C GLU A 137 -2.45 20.84 -1.01
N HIS A 138 -3.48 20.01 -1.17
CA HIS A 138 -3.28 18.59 -1.44
C HIS A 138 -3.91 18.16 -2.77
N PRO A 139 -3.17 17.40 -3.60
CA PRO A 139 -3.69 16.93 -4.85
C PRO A 139 -4.85 15.94 -4.66
N VAL A 140 -5.72 15.88 -5.65
CA VAL A 140 -6.79 14.88 -5.77
C VAL A 140 -6.31 13.72 -6.65
N LEU A 141 -6.57 12.52 -6.19
CA LEU A 141 -6.28 11.30 -6.91
C LEU A 141 -7.49 10.92 -7.75
N ILE A 142 -7.27 10.70 -9.04
CA ILE A 142 -8.29 10.22 -9.98
C ILE A 142 -7.79 8.91 -10.59
N ASP A 143 -8.47 7.82 -10.29
CA ASP A 143 -8.17 6.51 -10.84
C ASP A 143 -9.34 6.00 -11.68
N ARG A 144 -9.05 5.18 -12.67
CA ARG A 144 -10.09 4.47 -13.39
C ARG A 144 -10.79 3.50 -12.44
N TYR A 145 -12.11 3.62 -12.30
CA TYR A 145 -12.88 2.68 -11.48
C TYR A 145 -12.95 1.31 -12.19
N MET A 146 -12.50 0.29 -11.50
CA MET A 146 -12.51 -1.08 -11.99
C MET A 146 -13.47 -1.92 -11.13
N VAL A 147 -14.39 -2.60 -11.80
CA VAL A 147 -15.25 -3.59 -11.15
C VAL A 147 -14.59 -4.94 -11.30
N GLY A 148 -14.46 -5.67 -10.22
CA GLY A 148 -13.83 -6.99 -10.23
C GLY A 148 -13.93 -7.69 -8.88
N MET A 149 -13.38 -8.88 -8.83
CA MET A 149 -13.16 -9.63 -7.61
C MET A 149 -11.89 -9.11 -6.94
N GLU A 150 -11.94 -8.89 -5.65
CA GLU A 150 -10.79 -8.52 -4.84
C GLU A 150 -10.16 -9.76 -4.23
N VAL A 151 -8.85 -9.85 -4.31
CA VAL A 151 -8.06 -10.94 -3.72
C VAL A 151 -6.90 -10.38 -2.92
N GLU A 152 -6.54 -11.07 -1.85
CA GLU A 152 -5.41 -10.73 -1.00
C GLU A 152 -4.40 -11.88 -1.01
N VAL A 153 -3.12 -11.53 -1.00
CA VAL A 153 -2.02 -12.48 -0.97
C VAL A 153 -0.99 -12.03 0.04
N ASP A 154 -0.75 -12.88 1.02
CA ASP A 154 0.40 -12.72 1.92
C ASP A 154 1.59 -13.49 1.37
N ALA A 155 2.76 -12.88 1.41
CA ALA A 155 3.99 -13.50 0.95
C ALA A 155 5.17 -13.17 1.87
N ILE A 156 6.07 -14.13 2.03
CA ILE A 156 7.32 -13.97 2.75
C ILE A 156 8.45 -14.30 1.77
N SER A 157 9.47 -13.44 1.72
CA SER A 157 10.63 -13.62 0.84
C SER A 157 11.94 -13.39 1.59
N ASP A 158 12.95 -14.14 1.20
CA ASP A 158 14.35 -13.93 1.64
C ASP A 158 15.19 -13.19 0.59
N GLY A 159 14.56 -12.68 -0.46
CA GLY A 159 15.19 -11.99 -1.59
C GLY A 159 15.46 -12.90 -2.80
N THR A 160 15.36 -14.21 -2.64
CA THR A 160 15.55 -15.21 -3.71
C THR A 160 14.32 -16.08 -3.85
N ASP A 161 13.90 -16.67 -2.74
CA ASP A 161 12.72 -17.51 -2.67
C ASP A 161 11.52 -16.74 -2.10
N VAL A 162 10.32 -17.12 -2.52
CA VAL A 162 9.07 -16.52 -2.08
C VAL A 162 8.11 -17.61 -1.66
N CYS A 163 7.70 -17.58 -0.39
CA CYS A 163 6.66 -18.42 0.15
C CYS A 163 5.32 -17.68 0.06
N ILE A 164 4.36 -18.29 -0.62
CA ILE A 164 2.97 -17.81 -0.74
C ILE A 164 2.09 -18.89 -0.14
N PRO A 165 1.59 -18.75 1.10
CA PRO A 165 0.76 -19.77 1.74
C PRO A 165 -0.54 -20.03 0.97
N GLY A 166 -1.10 -18.99 0.35
CA GLY A 166 -2.29 -19.09 -0.47
C GLY A 166 -2.83 -17.72 -0.86
N ILE A 167 -3.98 -17.75 -1.53
CA ILE A 167 -4.70 -16.59 -2.01
C ILE A 167 -6.06 -16.54 -1.32
N MET A 168 -6.40 -15.41 -0.73
CA MET A 168 -7.71 -15.13 -0.14
C MET A 168 -8.58 -14.40 -1.15
N GLU A 169 -9.82 -14.79 -1.24
CA GLU A 169 -10.84 -14.16 -2.08
C GLU A 169 -11.84 -13.42 -1.21
N GLN A 170 -12.06 -12.13 -1.51
CA GLN A 170 -13.07 -11.32 -0.83
C GLN A 170 -14.47 -11.67 -1.37
N ILE A 171 -15.44 -11.83 -0.46
CA ILE A 171 -16.82 -12.13 -0.81
C ILE A 171 -17.55 -10.85 -1.24
N GLU A 172 -17.25 -9.75 -0.60
CA GLU A 172 -17.80 -8.45 -0.92
C GLU A 172 -17.21 -7.89 -2.22
N ARG A 173 -17.87 -6.88 -2.76
CA ARG A 173 -17.40 -6.19 -3.96
C ARG A 173 -16.11 -5.43 -3.67
N ALA A 174 -15.24 -5.33 -4.66
CA ALA A 174 -14.03 -4.54 -4.59
C ALA A 174 -14.31 -3.10 -4.10
N GLY A 175 -13.46 -2.64 -3.15
CA GLY A 175 -13.59 -1.32 -2.51
C GLY A 175 -14.33 -1.32 -1.17
N VAL A 176 -14.82 -2.45 -0.68
CA VAL A 176 -15.23 -2.58 0.71
C VAL A 176 -14.00 -2.70 1.59
N HIS A 177 -13.97 -1.95 2.71
CA HIS A 177 -12.82 -1.99 3.63
C HIS A 177 -12.58 -3.42 4.14
N SER A 178 -11.34 -3.88 4.16
CA SER A 178 -10.98 -5.25 4.55
C SER A 178 -11.46 -5.65 5.96
N GLY A 179 -11.57 -4.69 6.88
CA GLY A 179 -12.13 -4.90 8.22
C GLY A 179 -13.63 -5.18 8.26
N ASP A 180 -14.35 -4.86 7.19
CA ASP A 180 -15.80 -5.05 7.03
C ASP A 180 -16.14 -6.13 6.00
N SER A 181 -15.13 -6.78 5.45
CA SER A 181 -15.24 -7.76 4.37
C SER A 181 -14.94 -9.16 4.90
N MET A 182 -15.62 -10.16 4.36
CA MET A 182 -15.30 -11.57 4.60
C MET A 182 -14.39 -12.10 3.50
N ALA A 183 -13.32 -12.78 3.90
CA ALA A 183 -12.43 -13.48 2.98
C ALA A 183 -12.60 -14.99 3.08
N VAL A 184 -12.49 -15.68 1.95
CA VAL A 184 -12.48 -17.13 1.87
C VAL A 184 -11.08 -17.60 1.49
N TYR A 185 -10.58 -18.56 2.24
CA TYR A 185 -9.31 -19.23 2.00
C TYR A 185 -9.50 -20.76 1.90
N PRO A 186 -8.93 -21.43 0.91
CA PRO A 186 -8.35 -20.84 -0.31
C PRO A 186 -9.42 -20.22 -1.22
N ALA A 187 -9.00 -19.37 -2.17
CA ALA A 187 -9.89 -18.78 -3.16
C ALA A 187 -10.70 -19.84 -3.92
N GLN A 188 -12.01 -19.60 -4.12
CA GLN A 188 -12.94 -20.60 -4.63
C GLN A 188 -13.32 -20.38 -6.11
N HIS A 189 -13.30 -19.13 -6.59
CA HIS A 189 -13.81 -18.76 -7.91
C HIS A 189 -12.70 -18.33 -8.88
N LEU A 190 -11.44 -18.39 -8.47
CA LEU A 190 -10.30 -18.09 -9.35
C LEU A 190 -10.00 -19.27 -10.29
N SER A 191 -9.79 -18.99 -11.56
CA SER A 191 -9.25 -19.98 -12.48
C SER A 191 -7.77 -20.26 -12.15
N GLN A 192 -7.28 -21.45 -12.54
CA GLN A 192 -5.88 -21.79 -12.34
C GLN A 192 -4.94 -20.81 -13.04
N GLU A 193 -5.32 -20.31 -14.21
CA GLU A 193 -4.55 -19.31 -14.96
C GLU A 193 -4.41 -18.00 -14.18
N LEU A 194 -5.48 -17.52 -13.53
CA LEU A 194 -5.42 -16.33 -12.66
C LEU A 194 -4.58 -16.58 -11.42
N ILE A 195 -4.70 -17.74 -10.81
CA ILE A 195 -3.86 -18.14 -9.66
C ILE A 195 -2.39 -18.10 -10.05
N ASP A 196 -2.01 -18.71 -11.17
CA ASP A 196 -0.63 -18.74 -11.65
C ASP A 196 -0.11 -17.32 -11.95
N GLN A 197 -0.95 -16.46 -12.51
CA GLN A 197 -0.61 -15.06 -12.78
C GLN A 197 -0.41 -14.26 -11.48
N ILE A 198 -1.30 -14.43 -10.51
CA ILE A 198 -1.20 -13.76 -9.20
C ILE A 198 0.08 -14.19 -8.49
N VAL A 199 0.39 -15.49 -8.50
CA VAL A 199 1.63 -16.04 -7.92
C VAL A 199 2.87 -15.47 -8.61
N ASP A 200 2.87 -15.38 -9.95
CA ASP A 200 3.97 -14.79 -10.71
C ASP A 200 4.17 -13.31 -10.35
N TYR A 201 3.10 -12.52 -10.32
CA TYR A 201 3.17 -11.10 -9.94
C TYR A 201 3.67 -10.93 -8.51
N THR A 202 3.14 -11.69 -7.56
CA THR A 202 3.56 -11.64 -6.16
C THR A 202 5.04 -11.94 -6.00
N ARG A 203 5.55 -12.98 -6.68
CA ARG A 203 6.97 -13.32 -6.67
C ARG A 203 7.84 -12.21 -7.23
N ARG A 204 7.48 -11.65 -8.37
CA ARG A 204 8.24 -10.56 -8.99
C ARG A 204 8.26 -9.30 -8.13
N ILE A 205 7.14 -8.95 -7.50
CA ILE A 205 7.07 -7.81 -6.57
C ILE A 205 7.95 -8.07 -5.35
N ALA A 206 7.81 -9.23 -4.70
CA ALA A 206 8.57 -9.56 -3.50
C ALA A 206 10.08 -9.53 -3.74
N VAL A 207 10.55 -10.19 -4.82
CA VAL A 207 11.96 -10.16 -5.19
C VAL A 207 12.41 -8.76 -5.62
N GLY A 208 11.56 -8.03 -6.36
CA GLY A 208 11.86 -6.67 -6.82
C GLY A 208 12.02 -5.68 -5.67
N LEU A 209 11.20 -5.75 -4.64
CA LEU A 209 11.33 -4.93 -3.43
C LEU A 209 12.60 -5.24 -2.64
N LEU A 210 13.01 -6.51 -2.59
CA LEU A 210 14.18 -6.94 -1.82
C LEU A 210 15.49 -6.87 -2.62
N SER A 211 15.45 -7.08 -3.93
CA SER A 211 16.66 -7.07 -4.77
C SER A 211 17.27 -5.68 -4.97
N LEU A 212 16.50 -4.62 -4.76
CA LEU A 212 17.00 -3.24 -4.82
C LEU A 212 17.91 -2.88 -3.64
N ILE A 213 17.90 -3.66 -2.57
CA ILE A 213 18.80 -3.51 -1.42
C ILE A 213 20.24 -3.89 -1.77
N HIS A 214 20.44 -4.80 -2.72
CA HIS A 214 21.77 -5.25 -3.13
C HIS A 214 22.46 -4.36 -4.17
N ILE A 215 21.78 -3.33 -4.69
CA ILE A 215 22.36 -2.42 -5.72
C ILE A 215 23.13 -1.26 -5.07
N SER A 216 22.98 -1.03 -3.77
CA SER A 216 23.57 0.12 -3.07
C SER A 216 24.76 -0.21 -2.16
N GLU A 217 25.26 -1.44 -2.14
CA GLU A 217 26.54 -1.74 -1.49
C GLU A 217 27.64 -1.91 -2.55
N PRO A 218 28.72 -1.08 -2.47
CA PRO A 218 29.90 -1.24 -3.31
C PRO A 218 30.74 -2.45 -2.91
#